data_50425061e7fedd606a992e6aea5b4aba
#
_entry.id   50425061e7fedd606a992e6aea5b4aba
#
_cell.length_a   1.000
_cell.length_b   1.000
_cell.length_c   1.000
_cell.angle_alpha   90.00
_cell.angle_beta   90.00
_cell.angle_gamma   90.00
#
_symmetry.space_group_name_H-M   'P 1'
#
loop_
_entity.id
_entity.type
_entity.pdbx_description
1 polymer ?
#
loop_
_entity_poly.entity_id
_entity_poly.type
_entity_poly.pdbx_seq_one_letter_code
_entity_poly.pdbx_strand_id
1 'polypeptide(L)'
;MFKYKQHGNKDFIHVKEGLKFLHKILTPYEFDVTILADRGFKSIDLFKFIDETIKWKYCIRCTKDMGISIVGKSKIKKLDDIIPTKWSTKYFYNIKLTAQEYICNMAVCKAQDAEDVWFIANNLSEPYAIREYKKRFDIEEMFRDFKSNGFSLESTWSTDIHYAKMLYFCVCIAYSYIISLGTSCTKDKKNKLLSATKNIKGKKVRIYSLFTTGVKWFKRSYYSCRNKYYLKTCFTIYQG
;
A
#
# COMPACT_ATOMS: atom_id res chain seq x y z
N MET A 1 5.22 8.15 24.36
CA MET A 1 5.16 9.28 23.40
C MET A 1 6.39 9.19 22.51
N PHE A 2 6.26 8.78 21.25
CA PHE A 2 7.38 8.78 20.31
C PHE A 2 7.80 10.24 20.09
N LYS A 3 9.02 10.59 20.45
CA LYS A 3 9.54 11.93 20.18
C LYS A 3 9.64 12.11 18.67
N TYR A 4 8.74 12.91 18.11
CA TYR A 4 8.64 13.26 16.68
C TYR A 4 9.99 13.69 16.06
N LYS A 5 10.91 14.19 16.88
CA LYS A 5 12.28 14.58 16.49
C LYS A 5 13.19 13.42 16.08
N GLN A 6 12.89 12.17 16.43
CA GLN A 6 13.73 11.02 16.04
C GLN A 6 13.35 10.43 14.67
N HIS A 7 12.16 10.77 14.11
CA HIS A 7 11.70 10.28 12.81
C HIS A 7 11.91 11.28 11.67
N GLY A 8 12.46 12.45 11.95
CA GLY A 8 12.75 13.49 10.96
C GLY A 8 14.07 13.31 10.23
N ASN A 9 14.69 12.13 10.26
CA ASN A 9 15.91 11.90 9.51
C ASN A 9 15.59 11.79 8.02
N LYS A 10 16.03 12.80 7.24
CA LYS A 10 15.80 12.89 5.80
C LYS A 10 16.40 11.72 5.00
N ASP A 11 17.28 10.94 5.63
CA ASP A 11 18.05 9.88 4.96
C ASP A 11 17.33 8.54 4.88
N PHE A 12 16.13 8.41 5.47
CA PHE A 12 15.33 7.17 5.46
C PHE A 12 16.09 5.91 5.89
N ILE A 13 17.07 6.04 6.80
CA ILE A 13 17.96 4.95 7.22
C ILE A 13 17.14 3.72 7.66
N HIS A 14 16.19 3.92 8.58
CA HIS A 14 15.38 2.81 9.09
C HIS A 14 14.47 2.18 8.01
N VAL A 15 14.02 2.98 7.03
CA VAL A 15 13.26 2.46 5.89
C VAL A 15 14.14 1.59 5.02
N LYS A 16 15.36 2.07 4.71
CA LYS A 16 16.33 1.31 3.91
C LYS A 16 16.76 0.01 4.61
N GLU A 17 16.97 0.03 5.92
CA GLU A 17 17.25 -1.18 6.72
C GLU A 17 16.09 -2.18 6.67
N GLY A 18 14.85 -1.70 6.86
CA GLY A 18 13.66 -2.53 6.75
C GLY A 18 13.51 -3.15 5.36
N LEU A 19 13.76 -2.38 4.30
CA LEU A 19 13.71 -2.88 2.92
C LEU A 19 14.80 -3.93 2.65
N LYS A 20 16.04 -3.74 3.16
CA LYS A 20 17.10 -4.76 3.07
C LYS A 20 16.70 -6.06 3.77
N PHE A 21 16.12 -5.95 4.96
CA PHE A 21 15.64 -7.11 5.70
C PHE A 21 14.54 -7.87 4.94
N LEU A 22 13.54 -7.15 4.42
CA LEU A 22 12.48 -7.73 3.61
C LEU A 22 13.04 -8.36 2.32
N HIS A 23 13.99 -7.70 1.66
CA HIS A 23 14.65 -8.24 0.47
C HIS A 23 15.30 -9.59 0.77
N LYS A 24 16.06 -9.69 1.86
CA LYS A 24 16.68 -10.95 2.28
C LYS A 24 15.65 -12.07 2.50
N ILE A 25 14.49 -11.75 3.06
CA ILE A 25 13.43 -12.75 3.31
C ILE A 25 12.72 -13.15 2.02
N LEU A 26 12.43 -12.20 1.12
CA LEU A 26 11.59 -12.43 -0.05
C LEU A 26 12.35 -12.96 -1.26
N THR A 27 13.66 -12.73 -1.35
CA THR A 27 14.50 -13.19 -2.47
C THR A 27 14.35 -14.70 -2.81
N PRO A 28 14.29 -15.62 -1.83
CA PRO A 28 14.15 -17.04 -2.14
C PRO A 28 12.82 -17.41 -2.83
N TYR A 29 11.84 -16.53 -2.80
CA TYR A 29 10.49 -16.78 -3.34
C TYR A 29 10.25 -16.14 -4.70
N GLU A 30 11.24 -15.41 -5.26
CA GLU A 30 11.16 -14.77 -6.58
C GLU A 30 9.92 -13.87 -6.78
N PHE A 31 9.44 -13.21 -5.72
CA PHE A 31 8.29 -12.32 -5.81
C PHE A 31 8.59 -11.06 -6.63
N ASP A 32 7.64 -10.68 -7.49
CA ASP A 32 7.63 -9.38 -8.14
C ASP A 32 7.13 -8.31 -7.15
N VAL A 33 8.07 -7.59 -6.52
CA VAL A 33 7.77 -6.64 -5.45
C VAL A 33 7.70 -5.22 -5.99
N THR A 34 6.61 -4.52 -5.68
CA THR A 34 6.44 -3.09 -5.96
C THR A 34 6.24 -2.32 -4.65
N ILE A 35 7.10 -1.35 -4.37
CA ILE A 35 6.99 -0.47 -3.20
C ILE A 35 6.01 0.66 -3.51
N LEU A 36 5.00 0.82 -2.68
CA LEU A 36 4.02 1.90 -2.76
C LEU A 36 4.21 2.84 -1.58
N ALA A 37 4.45 4.12 -1.83
CA ALA A 37 4.66 5.07 -0.75
C ALA A 37 4.05 6.45 -1.03
N ASP A 38 3.68 7.16 0.04
CA ASP A 38 3.12 8.50 -0.02
C ASP A 38 4.21 9.55 -0.23
N ARG A 39 3.78 10.80 -0.48
CA ARG A 39 4.63 11.97 -0.67
C ARG A 39 5.64 12.25 0.46
N GLY A 40 5.40 11.71 1.65
CA GLY A 40 6.36 11.74 2.75
C GLY A 40 7.67 10.99 2.45
N PHE A 41 7.65 10.05 1.50
CA PHE A 41 8.78 9.21 1.10
C PHE A 41 9.45 9.68 -0.22
N LYS A 42 9.14 10.89 -0.69
CA LYS A 42 9.75 11.46 -1.89
C LYS A 42 11.22 11.80 -1.65
N SER A 43 12.09 10.87 -1.93
CA SER A 43 13.54 11.06 -1.85
C SER A 43 14.21 10.35 -3.02
N ILE A 44 15.04 11.08 -3.76
CA ILE A 44 15.78 10.49 -4.89
C ILE A 44 16.74 9.42 -4.40
N ASP A 45 17.34 9.60 -3.21
CA ASP A 45 18.19 8.57 -2.60
C ASP A 45 17.42 7.30 -2.26
N LEU A 46 16.15 7.44 -1.85
CA LEU A 46 15.29 6.27 -1.64
C LEU A 46 14.91 5.60 -2.96
N PHE A 47 14.61 6.38 -4.00
CA PHE A 47 14.31 5.85 -5.34
C PHE A 47 15.50 5.06 -5.90
N LYS A 48 16.69 5.66 -5.88
CA LYS A 48 17.95 4.98 -6.27
C LYS A 48 18.18 3.71 -5.47
N PHE A 49 17.99 3.77 -4.17
CA PHE A 49 18.17 2.61 -3.30
C PHE A 49 17.21 1.46 -3.67
N ILE A 50 15.93 1.75 -3.91
CA ILE A 50 14.95 0.73 -4.30
C ILE A 50 15.28 0.17 -5.68
N ASP A 51 15.59 1.03 -6.64
CA ASP A 51 15.83 0.68 -8.03
C ASP A 51 17.18 -0.01 -8.26
N GLU A 52 18.26 0.60 -7.78
CA GLU A 52 19.63 0.19 -8.09
C GLU A 52 20.18 -0.86 -7.10
N THR A 53 19.84 -0.72 -5.81
CA THR A 53 20.38 -1.60 -4.75
C THR A 53 19.49 -2.81 -4.51
N ILE A 54 18.18 -2.58 -4.31
CA ILE A 54 17.22 -3.64 -4.01
C ILE A 54 16.68 -4.28 -5.30
N LYS A 55 16.66 -3.53 -6.41
CA LYS A 55 16.13 -3.95 -7.73
C LYS A 55 14.65 -4.32 -7.68
N TRP A 56 13.89 -3.59 -6.88
CA TRP A 56 12.43 -3.70 -6.80
C TRP A 56 11.77 -2.58 -7.59
N LYS A 57 10.50 -2.79 -7.93
CA LYS A 57 9.65 -1.76 -8.52
C LYS A 57 9.17 -0.79 -7.44
N TYR A 58 8.86 0.43 -7.85
CA TYR A 58 8.26 1.41 -6.95
C TYR A 58 7.23 2.30 -7.66
N CYS A 59 6.25 2.79 -6.87
CA CYS A 59 5.34 3.87 -7.21
C CYS A 59 5.24 4.79 -6.01
N ILE A 60 5.91 5.93 -6.06
CA ILE A 60 6.02 6.88 -4.94
C ILE A 60 5.44 8.23 -5.35
N ARG A 61 4.55 8.77 -4.51
CA ARG A 61 3.94 10.05 -4.77
C ARG A 61 4.94 11.20 -4.56
N CYS A 62 4.94 12.14 -5.51
CA CYS A 62 5.75 13.35 -5.48
C CYS A 62 4.89 14.59 -5.22
N THR A 63 5.52 15.70 -4.90
CA THR A 63 4.88 17.01 -4.75
C THR A 63 5.03 17.82 -6.02
N LYS A 64 4.09 18.72 -6.29
CA LYS A 64 3.98 19.53 -7.50
C LYS A 64 5.17 20.45 -7.78
N ASP A 65 5.90 20.81 -6.73
CA ASP A 65 7.05 21.71 -6.75
C ASP A 65 8.36 21.05 -7.23
N MET A 66 8.36 19.70 -7.37
CA MET A 66 9.56 18.98 -7.82
C MET A 66 9.94 19.37 -9.25
N GLY A 67 11.21 19.77 -9.44
CA GLY A 67 11.75 20.10 -10.74
C GLY A 67 11.99 18.86 -11.60
N ILE A 68 11.64 18.95 -12.87
CA ILE A 68 11.81 17.90 -13.86
C ILE A 68 12.39 18.42 -15.17
N SER A 69 13.10 17.58 -15.89
CA SER A 69 13.41 17.78 -17.30
C SER A 69 13.14 16.50 -18.09
N ILE A 70 12.74 16.65 -19.34
CA ILE A 70 12.58 15.51 -20.25
C ILE A 70 13.94 15.28 -20.91
N VAL A 71 14.39 14.03 -20.94
CA VAL A 71 15.68 13.67 -21.58
C VAL A 71 15.69 14.18 -23.01
N GLY A 72 16.74 14.92 -23.37
CA GLY A 72 16.88 15.57 -24.69
C GLY A 72 16.23 16.95 -24.80
N LYS A 73 15.65 17.50 -23.74
CA LYS A 73 15.12 18.88 -23.70
C LYS A 73 15.78 19.67 -22.57
N SER A 74 16.37 20.81 -22.93
CA SER A 74 17.13 21.66 -21.98
C SER A 74 16.26 22.44 -20.98
N LYS A 75 14.95 22.53 -21.20
CA LYS A 75 14.05 23.37 -20.39
C LYS A 75 13.62 22.59 -19.13
N ILE A 76 14.04 23.09 -17.97
CA ILE A 76 13.58 22.62 -16.66
C ILE A 76 12.14 23.08 -16.44
N LYS A 77 11.28 22.16 -16.01
CA LYS A 77 9.88 22.40 -15.64
C LYS A 77 9.63 21.89 -14.24
N LYS A 78 8.53 22.34 -13.62
CA LYS A 78 7.98 21.71 -12.41
C LYS A 78 6.93 20.67 -12.80
N LEU A 79 6.64 19.75 -11.90
CA LEU A 79 5.54 18.79 -12.09
C LEU A 79 4.20 19.50 -12.28
N ASP A 80 4.01 20.66 -11.67
CA ASP A 80 2.82 21.50 -11.84
C ASP A 80 2.58 21.92 -13.31
N ASP A 81 3.65 22.13 -14.08
CA ASP A 81 3.58 22.55 -15.51
C ASP A 81 3.10 21.45 -16.46
N ILE A 82 3.05 20.20 -16.01
CA ILE A 82 2.65 19.05 -16.84
C ILE A 82 1.29 18.46 -16.48
N ILE A 83 0.52 19.17 -15.65
CA ILE A 83 -0.83 18.77 -15.28
C ILE A 83 -1.72 18.68 -16.52
N PRO A 84 -2.50 17.59 -16.67
CA PRO A 84 -3.48 17.49 -17.75
C PRO A 84 -4.55 18.58 -17.63
N THR A 85 -4.91 19.21 -18.74
CA THR A 85 -5.99 20.20 -18.80
C THR A 85 -7.38 19.59 -18.60
N LYS A 86 -7.54 18.32 -18.98
CA LYS A 86 -8.76 17.53 -18.78
C LYS A 86 -8.52 16.46 -17.72
N TRP A 87 -9.58 15.94 -17.12
CA TRP A 87 -9.52 14.80 -16.22
C TRP A 87 -8.99 13.57 -16.95
N SER A 88 -7.72 13.31 -16.80
CA SER A 88 -7.03 12.24 -17.51
C SER A 88 -5.76 11.83 -16.80
N THR A 89 -5.19 10.73 -17.26
CA THR A 89 -3.87 10.26 -16.83
C THR A 89 -2.89 10.43 -18.00
N LYS A 90 -1.74 11.02 -17.72
CA LYS A 90 -0.61 11.08 -18.65
C LYS A 90 0.58 10.33 -18.07
N TYR A 91 1.28 9.63 -18.93
CA TYR A 91 2.52 8.91 -18.61
C TYR A 91 3.68 9.56 -19.34
N PHE A 92 4.76 9.80 -18.61
CA PHE A 92 5.99 10.37 -19.12
C PHE A 92 7.11 9.39 -18.79
N TYR A 93 7.89 9.03 -19.79
CA TYR A 93 9.00 8.08 -19.65
C TYR A 93 10.32 8.85 -19.70
N ASN A 94 11.32 8.30 -18.99
CA ASN A 94 12.67 8.87 -18.94
C ASN A 94 12.68 10.36 -18.56
N ILE A 95 11.96 10.70 -17.50
CA ILE A 95 12.03 12.02 -16.89
C ILE A 95 13.24 12.09 -15.98
N LYS A 96 14.01 13.17 -16.11
CA LYS A 96 15.10 13.49 -15.22
C LYS A 96 14.59 14.34 -14.07
N LEU A 97 14.75 13.85 -12.84
CA LEU A 97 14.48 14.62 -11.63
C LEU A 97 15.70 15.52 -11.37
N THR A 98 15.47 16.84 -11.47
CA THR A 98 16.55 17.82 -11.66
C THR A 98 17.52 17.97 -10.51
N ALA A 99 17.08 17.71 -9.25
CA ALA A 99 17.96 17.90 -8.08
C ALA A 99 19.19 16.97 -8.05
N GLN A 100 19.08 15.75 -8.64
CA GLN A 100 20.16 14.75 -8.62
C GLN A 100 20.28 13.99 -9.95
N GLU A 101 19.70 14.54 -11.03
CA GLU A 101 19.74 13.97 -12.37
C GLU A 101 19.24 12.52 -12.51
N TYR A 102 18.45 12.05 -11.55
CA TYR A 102 17.90 10.70 -11.53
C TYR A 102 16.81 10.53 -12.60
N ILE A 103 16.92 9.47 -13.40
CA ILE A 103 15.97 9.17 -14.47
C ILE A 103 14.93 8.18 -13.96
N CYS A 104 13.66 8.51 -14.10
CA CYS A 104 12.53 7.63 -13.78
C CYS A 104 11.35 7.89 -14.71
N ASN A 105 10.28 7.13 -14.56
CA ASN A 105 9.00 7.39 -15.20
C ASN A 105 8.09 8.17 -14.27
N MET A 106 7.17 8.97 -14.84
CA MET A 106 6.19 9.76 -14.09
C MET A 106 4.79 9.54 -14.64
N ALA A 107 3.86 9.17 -13.77
CA ALA A 107 2.45 9.17 -14.09
C ALA A 107 1.77 10.36 -13.41
N VAL A 108 1.03 11.15 -14.18
CA VAL A 108 0.27 12.31 -13.69
C VAL A 108 -1.21 12.04 -13.89
N CYS A 109 -1.97 11.98 -12.80
CA CYS A 109 -3.40 11.71 -12.84
C CYS A 109 -4.19 12.85 -12.20
N LYS A 110 -5.12 13.41 -12.98
CA LYS A 110 -6.12 14.36 -12.51
C LYS A 110 -7.48 13.69 -12.60
N ALA A 111 -8.03 13.27 -11.46
CA ALA A 111 -9.36 12.69 -11.41
C ALA A 111 -10.45 13.76 -11.34
N GLN A 112 -11.66 13.44 -11.80
CA GLN A 112 -12.77 14.39 -11.95
C GLN A 112 -13.19 15.01 -10.61
N ASP A 113 -13.25 14.19 -9.57
CA ASP A 113 -13.78 14.57 -8.27
C ASP A 113 -12.67 14.67 -7.19
N ALA A 114 -11.39 14.72 -7.61
CA ALA A 114 -10.27 14.82 -6.70
C ALA A 114 -9.72 16.24 -6.67
N GLU A 115 -9.65 16.83 -5.49
CA GLU A 115 -9.00 18.13 -5.26
C GLU A 115 -7.51 18.10 -5.60
N ASP A 116 -6.91 16.91 -5.59
CA ASP A 116 -5.47 16.73 -5.58
C ASP A 116 -5.00 15.95 -6.82
N VAL A 117 -4.00 16.49 -7.52
CA VAL A 117 -3.35 15.83 -8.65
C VAL A 117 -2.29 14.86 -8.12
N TRP A 118 -2.24 13.66 -8.70
CA TRP A 118 -1.26 12.66 -8.34
C TRP A 118 -0.08 12.69 -9.30
N PHE A 119 1.10 12.87 -8.74
CA PHE A 119 2.38 12.76 -9.43
C PHE A 119 3.08 11.53 -8.88
N ILE A 120 3.15 10.45 -9.66
CA ILE A 120 3.68 9.17 -9.22
C ILE A 120 4.97 8.88 -9.96
N ALA A 121 6.11 9.04 -9.25
CA ALA A 121 7.39 8.59 -9.74
C ALA A 121 7.45 7.06 -9.67
N ASN A 122 7.94 6.43 -10.74
CA ASN A 122 7.97 4.98 -10.83
C ASN A 122 9.06 4.50 -11.79
N ASN A 123 9.42 3.22 -11.70
CA ASN A 123 10.34 2.54 -12.63
C ASN A 123 9.64 1.41 -13.41
N LEU A 124 8.32 1.49 -13.55
CA LEU A 124 7.54 0.49 -14.29
C LEU A 124 7.71 0.67 -15.79
N SER A 125 7.81 -0.44 -16.53
CA SER A 125 7.86 -0.43 -17.99
C SER A 125 6.50 -0.12 -18.62
N GLU A 126 5.40 -0.43 -17.95
CA GLU A 126 4.04 -0.37 -18.46
C GLU A 126 3.24 0.81 -17.86
N PRO A 127 2.21 1.34 -18.56
CA PRO A 127 1.46 2.51 -18.12
C PRO A 127 0.38 2.19 -17.06
N TYR A 128 0.72 1.45 -16.02
CA TYR A 128 -0.23 1.10 -14.95
C TYR A 128 0.15 1.61 -13.55
N ALA A 129 1.12 2.53 -13.47
CA ALA A 129 1.58 3.09 -12.20
C ALA A 129 0.44 3.66 -11.32
N ILE A 130 -0.57 4.29 -11.91
CA ILE A 130 -1.74 4.79 -11.18
C ILE A 130 -2.59 3.65 -10.62
N ARG A 131 -2.76 2.56 -11.35
CA ARG A 131 -3.48 1.38 -10.89
C ARG A 131 -2.74 0.73 -9.72
N GLU A 132 -1.43 0.58 -9.82
CA GLU A 132 -0.61 0.04 -8.74
C GLU A 132 -0.64 0.95 -7.52
N TYR A 133 -0.46 2.25 -7.70
CA TYR A 133 -0.49 3.20 -6.60
C TYR A 133 -1.82 3.22 -5.84
N LYS A 134 -2.95 2.98 -6.50
CA LYS A 134 -4.26 2.87 -5.84
C LYS A 134 -4.31 1.78 -4.77
N LYS A 135 -3.54 0.71 -4.91
CA LYS A 135 -3.45 -0.36 -3.89
C LYS A 135 -2.89 0.15 -2.55
N ARG A 136 -2.18 1.30 -2.54
CA ARG A 136 -1.69 1.93 -1.30
C ARG A 136 -2.82 2.26 -0.32
N PHE A 137 -4.02 2.53 -0.81
CA PHE A 137 -5.15 2.84 0.07
C PHE A 137 -5.58 1.67 0.95
N ASP A 138 -5.21 0.45 0.61
CA ASP A 138 -5.48 -0.74 1.42
C ASP A 138 -4.79 -0.65 2.80
N ILE A 139 -3.65 0.08 2.90
CA ILE A 139 -2.97 0.31 4.17
C ILE A 139 -3.77 1.25 5.09
N GLU A 140 -4.50 2.19 4.53
CA GLU A 140 -5.36 3.08 5.32
C GLU A 140 -6.56 2.34 5.90
N GLU A 141 -7.13 1.39 5.14
CA GLU A 141 -8.15 0.48 5.64
C GLU A 141 -7.60 -0.43 6.74
N MET A 142 -6.40 -1.00 6.56
CA MET A 142 -5.73 -1.78 7.58
C MET A 142 -5.55 -0.99 8.89
N PHE A 143 -5.06 0.25 8.81
CA PHE A 143 -4.91 1.08 10.01
C PHE A 143 -6.25 1.41 10.67
N ARG A 144 -7.31 1.60 9.90
CA ARG A 144 -8.66 1.79 10.42
C ARG A 144 -9.15 0.55 11.16
N ASP A 145 -8.90 -0.63 10.60
CA ASP A 145 -9.25 -1.90 11.25
C ASP A 145 -8.44 -2.13 12.53
N PHE A 146 -7.17 -1.69 12.56
CA PHE A 146 -6.33 -1.75 13.77
C PHE A 146 -6.85 -0.82 14.87
N LYS A 147 -7.32 0.38 14.49
CA LYS A 147 -7.77 1.40 15.44
C LYS A 147 -9.15 1.09 15.99
N SER A 148 -10.18 1.23 15.18
CA SER A 148 -11.57 1.29 15.65
C SER A 148 -12.46 0.14 15.20
N ASN A 149 -12.17 -0.46 14.04
CA ASN A 149 -13.08 -1.43 13.45
C ASN A 149 -12.85 -2.88 13.87
N GLY A 150 -11.73 -3.18 14.56
CA GLY A 150 -11.39 -4.56 14.88
C GLY A 150 -10.63 -4.74 16.18
N PHE A 151 -9.43 -4.19 16.26
CA PHE A 151 -8.51 -4.48 17.37
C PHE A 151 -8.46 -3.39 18.44
N SER A 152 -9.03 -2.21 18.19
CA SER A 152 -9.11 -1.09 19.16
C SER A 152 -7.75 -0.72 19.78
N LEU A 153 -6.67 -0.73 18.99
CA LEU A 153 -5.31 -0.45 19.49
C LEU A 153 -5.18 0.90 20.18
N GLU A 154 -6.02 1.88 19.81
CA GLU A 154 -6.01 3.21 20.42
C GLU A 154 -6.49 3.21 21.87
N SER A 155 -7.23 2.18 22.29
CA SER A 155 -7.68 2.02 23.68
C SER A 155 -6.63 1.41 24.61
N THR A 156 -5.43 1.13 24.08
CA THR A 156 -4.33 0.58 24.87
C THR A 156 -3.65 1.68 25.69
N TRP A 157 -3.78 1.60 27.01
CA TRP A 157 -3.24 2.58 27.98
C TRP A 157 -1.76 2.34 28.33
N SER A 158 -1.11 1.33 27.77
CA SER A 158 0.29 1.04 28.08
C SER A 158 1.24 2.07 27.50
N THR A 159 2.15 2.56 28.32
CA THR A 159 3.26 3.41 27.92
C THR A 159 4.54 2.61 27.62
N ASP A 160 4.53 1.30 27.88
CA ASP A 160 5.66 0.42 27.61
C ASP A 160 5.80 0.13 26.11
N ILE A 161 6.93 0.51 25.55
CA ILE A 161 7.25 0.35 24.14
C ILE A 161 7.42 -1.13 23.72
N HIS A 162 7.92 -1.99 24.62
CA HIS A 162 8.07 -3.41 24.32
C HIS A 162 6.71 -4.10 24.27
N TYR A 163 5.84 -3.79 25.20
CA TYR A 163 4.46 -4.25 25.18
C TYR A 163 3.74 -3.79 23.90
N ALA A 164 3.86 -2.50 23.55
CA ALA A 164 3.25 -1.96 22.33
C ALA A 164 3.74 -2.66 21.07
N LYS A 165 5.04 -2.95 20.97
CA LYS A 165 5.62 -3.70 19.82
C LYS A 165 5.08 -5.13 19.76
N MET A 166 5.02 -5.84 20.88
CA MET A 166 4.49 -7.20 20.92
C MET A 166 3.01 -7.25 20.58
N LEU A 167 2.22 -6.32 21.12
CA LEU A 167 0.80 -6.20 20.80
C LEU A 167 0.59 -5.93 19.31
N TYR A 168 1.35 -4.99 18.75
CA TYR A 168 1.29 -4.69 17.31
C TYR A 168 1.63 -5.91 16.46
N PHE A 169 2.65 -6.66 16.83
CA PHE A 169 3.03 -7.90 16.15
C PHE A 169 1.91 -8.95 16.19
N CYS A 170 1.31 -9.17 17.35
CA CYS A 170 0.17 -10.08 17.50
C CYS A 170 -1.03 -9.64 16.63
N VAL A 171 -1.31 -8.33 16.57
CA VAL A 171 -2.37 -7.77 15.74
C VAL A 171 -2.08 -7.97 14.25
N CYS A 172 -0.83 -7.79 13.81
CA CYS A 172 -0.45 -8.06 12.42
C CYS A 172 -0.69 -9.51 12.01
N ILE A 173 -0.35 -10.47 12.88
CA ILE A 173 -0.59 -11.90 12.64
C ILE A 173 -2.09 -12.17 12.57
N ALA A 174 -2.85 -11.68 13.56
CA ALA A 174 -4.30 -11.86 13.62
C ALA A 174 -5.00 -11.23 12.41
N TYR A 175 -4.58 -10.04 12.00
CA TYR A 175 -5.10 -9.36 10.81
C TYR A 175 -4.86 -10.18 9.55
N SER A 176 -3.62 -10.65 9.34
CA SER A 176 -3.26 -11.48 8.19
C SER A 176 -4.11 -12.75 8.11
N TYR A 177 -4.34 -13.39 9.25
CA TYR A 177 -5.22 -14.55 9.36
C TYR A 177 -6.66 -14.23 8.99
N ILE A 178 -7.21 -13.15 9.52
CA ILE A 178 -8.60 -12.71 9.24
C ILE A 178 -8.79 -12.32 7.78
N ILE A 179 -7.82 -11.62 7.16
CA ILE A 179 -7.86 -11.31 5.73
C ILE A 179 -7.83 -12.58 4.89
N SER A 180 -7.00 -13.56 5.24
CA SER A 180 -6.94 -14.87 4.56
C SER A 180 -8.28 -15.60 4.63
N LEU A 181 -8.91 -15.63 5.80
CA LEU A 181 -10.25 -16.20 5.97
C LEU A 181 -11.31 -15.47 5.11
N GLY A 182 -11.28 -14.13 5.10
CA GLY A 182 -12.21 -13.33 4.30
C GLY A 182 -12.05 -13.58 2.81
N THR A 183 -10.80 -13.75 2.36
CA THR A 183 -10.47 -14.07 0.98
C THR A 183 -10.97 -15.46 0.60
N SER A 184 -10.70 -16.48 1.42
CA SER A 184 -11.20 -17.86 1.20
C SER A 184 -12.72 -17.91 1.19
N CYS A 185 -13.36 -17.29 2.18
CA CYS A 185 -14.83 -17.20 2.25
C CYS A 185 -15.42 -16.58 0.98
N THR A 186 -14.73 -15.61 0.40
CA THR A 186 -15.16 -14.94 -0.82
C THR A 186 -14.94 -15.79 -2.05
N LYS A 187 -13.79 -16.44 -2.20
CA LYS A 187 -13.48 -17.35 -3.30
C LYS A 187 -14.45 -18.53 -3.33
N ASP A 188 -14.74 -19.12 -2.18
CA ASP A 188 -15.68 -20.22 -2.03
C ASP A 188 -17.17 -19.81 -2.15
N LYS A 189 -17.44 -18.55 -2.44
CA LYS A 189 -18.80 -17.97 -2.51
C LYS A 189 -19.61 -18.11 -1.20
N LYS A 190 -18.95 -18.45 -0.08
CA LYS A 190 -19.57 -18.60 1.26
C LYS A 190 -19.99 -17.24 1.86
N ASN A 191 -19.47 -16.13 1.31
CA ASN A 191 -19.87 -14.78 1.65
C ASN A 191 -21.37 -14.51 1.43
N LYS A 192 -22.03 -15.28 0.56
CA LYS A 192 -23.50 -15.23 0.39
C LYS A 192 -24.25 -15.55 1.70
N LEU A 193 -23.67 -16.42 2.54
CA LEU A 193 -24.23 -16.79 3.83
C LEU A 193 -24.11 -15.67 4.90
N LEU A 194 -23.38 -14.62 4.59
CA LEU A 194 -23.17 -13.46 5.45
C LEU A 194 -24.02 -12.24 5.05
N SER A 195 -24.94 -12.41 4.09
CA SER A 195 -25.88 -11.37 3.60
C SER A 195 -25.19 -10.06 3.16
N ALA A 196 -24.12 -10.16 2.40
CA ALA A 196 -23.13 -9.11 2.26
C ALA A 196 -23.15 -8.38 0.91
N THR A 197 -24.27 -8.26 0.23
CA THR A 197 -24.34 -7.54 -1.06
C THR A 197 -25.43 -6.48 -1.07
N LYS A 198 -25.07 -5.30 -1.62
CA LYS A 198 -25.99 -4.21 -1.92
C LYS A 198 -26.06 -4.01 -3.44
N ASN A 199 -27.25 -3.73 -3.95
CA ASN A 199 -27.41 -3.38 -5.37
C ASN A 199 -27.16 -1.88 -5.53
N ILE A 200 -26.10 -1.52 -6.27
CA ILE A 200 -25.76 -0.12 -6.60
C ILE A 200 -25.80 -0.01 -8.13
N LYS A 201 -26.72 0.80 -8.66
CA LYS A 201 -26.90 1.04 -10.11
C LYS A 201 -26.98 -0.29 -10.92
N GLY A 202 -27.77 -1.25 -10.45
CA GLY A 202 -27.97 -2.54 -11.13
C GLY A 202 -26.85 -3.57 -10.92
N LYS A 203 -25.75 -3.21 -10.26
CA LYS A 203 -24.65 -4.14 -9.95
C LYS A 203 -24.66 -4.54 -8.48
N LYS A 204 -24.56 -5.84 -8.22
CA LYS A 204 -24.36 -6.36 -6.85
C LYS A 204 -22.94 -6.04 -6.40
N VAL A 205 -22.81 -5.12 -5.43
CA VAL A 205 -21.54 -4.70 -4.85
C VAL A 205 -21.43 -5.29 -3.45
N ARG A 206 -20.23 -5.73 -3.08
CA ARG A 206 -19.94 -6.23 -1.73
C ARG A 206 -20.05 -5.08 -0.73
N ILE A 207 -20.72 -5.31 0.39
CA ILE A 207 -20.87 -4.32 1.46
C ILE A 207 -19.69 -4.40 2.46
N TYR A 208 -19.22 -5.60 2.74
CA TYR A 208 -18.16 -5.82 3.73
C TYR A 208 -16.78 -5.88 3.11
N SER A 209 -15.80 -5.27 3.77
CA SER A 209 -14.37 -5.46 3.48
C SER A 209 -13.98 -6.94 3.65
N LEU A 210 -12.80 -7.32 3.15
CA LEU A 210 -12.26 -8.66 3.38
C LEU A 210 -12.07 -8.93 4.87
N PHE A 211 -11.60 -7.93 5.62
CA PHE A 211 -11.45 -8.01 7.06
C PHE A 211 -12.79 -8.29 7.76
N THR A 212 -13.80 -7.46 7.52
CA THR A 212 -15.14 -7.64 8.11
C THR A 212 -15.76 -8.99 7.74
N THR A 213 -15.55 -9.44 6.49
CA THR A 213 -16.00 -10.76 6.03
C THR A 213 -15.30 -11.87 6.81
N GLY A 214 -13.98 -11.76 7.00
CA GLY A 214 -13.19 -12.71 7.76
C GLY A 214 -13.60 -12.79 9.22
N VAL A 215 -13.78 -11.64 9.89
CA VAL A 215 -14.26 -11.58 11.29
C VAL A 215 -15.63 -12.25 11.44
N LYS A 216 -16.58 -11.93 10.56
CA LYS A 216 -17.92 -12.54 10.60
C LYS A 216 -17.87 -14.03 10.35
N TRP A 217 -17.05 -14.47 9.40
CA TRP A 217 -16.86 -15.88 9.10
C TRP A 217 -16.20 -16.63 10.26
N PHE A 218 -15.15 -16.04 10.86
CA PHE A 218 -14.49 -16.58 12.05
C PHE A 218 -15.49 -16.77 13.20
N LYS A 219 -16.23 -15.71 13.55
CA LYS A 219 -17.25 -15.78 14.61
C LYS A 219 -18.28 -16.86 14.34
N ARG A 220 -18.83 -16.92 13.12
CA ARG A 220 -19.81 -17.95 12.74
C ARG A 220 -19.25 -19.36 12.89
N SER A 221 -18.02 -19.58 12.45
CA SER A 221 -17.36 -20.89 12.51
C SER A 221 -17.03 -21.30 13.95
N TYR A 222 -16.56 -20.37 14.75
CA TYR A 222 -16.23 -20.58 16.15
C TYR A 222 -17.47 -20.97 16.97
N TYR A 223 -18.57 -20.21 16.84
CA TYR A 223 -19.79 -20.49 17.58
C TYR A 223 -20.58 -21.71 17.07
N SER A 224 -20.40 -22.12 15.82
CA SER A 224 -21.10 -23.30 15.29
C SER A 224 -20.44 -24.63 15.65
N CYS A 225 -19.32 -24.63 16.37
CA CYS A 225 -18.55 -25.83 16.77
C CYS A 225 -18.25 -26.84 15.63
N ARG A 226 -18.47 -26.45 14.38
CA ARG A 226 -18.51 -27.39 13.25
C ARG A 226 -17.20 -27.60 12.53
N ASN A 227 -16.08 -26.96 12.92
CA ASN A 227 -14.91 -27.05 12.04
C ASN A 227 -13.57 -27.06 12.76
N LYS A 228 -13.06 -28.25 13.01
CA LYS A 228 -11.63 -28.54 13.27
C LYS A 228 -10.73 -28.24 12.03
N TYR A 229 -11.31 -27.90 10.88
CA TYR A 229 -10.59 -27.73 9.59
C TYR A 229 -10.00 -26.35 9.37
N TYR A 230 -10.38 -25.31 10.11
CA TYR A 230 -9.96 -23.93 9.84
C TYR A 230 -8.52 -23.61 10.23
N LEU A 231 -7.92 -24.38 11.10
CA LEU A 231 -6.49 -24.19 11.44
C LEU A 231 -5.53 -24.62 10.33
N LYS A 232 -5.96 -25.43 9.38
CA LYS A 232 -5.12 -25.86 8.25
C LYS A 232 -4.99 -24.83 7.12
N THR A 233 -5.90 -23.88 7.00
CA THR A 233 -5.89 -22.84 5.96
C THR A 233 -5.19 -21.55 6.38
N CYS A 234 -4.53 -21.55 7.53
CA CYS A 234 -4.06 -20.34 8.20
C CYS A 234 -2.97 -19.55 7.46
N PHE A 235 -2.25 -20.14 6.51
CA PHE A 235 -1.12 -19.48 5.88
C PHE A 235 -0.92 -19.86 4.40
N THR A 236 -1.99 -20.01 3.65
CA THR A 236 -1.83 -20.08 2.20
C THR A 236 -1.55 -18.65 1.71
N ILE A 237 -0.30 -18.36 1.43
CA ILE A 237 0.09 -17.16 0.68
C ILE A 237 -0.52 -17.31 -0.70
N TYR A 238 -1.55 -16.51 -0.99
CA TYR A 238 -2.13 -16.50 -2.32
C TYR A 238 -1.15 -15.81 -3.26
N GLN A 239 -0.53 -16.60 -4.10
CA GLN A 239 0.03 -16.10 -5.35
C GLN A 239 -1.14 -15.55 -6.16
N GLY A 240 -1.16 -14.25 -6.38
CA GLY A 240 -2.17 -13.51 -7.12
C GLY A 240 -2.05 -13.72 -8.61
#